data_f75a827a2bf66c67a2797e35b6bb58c0
#
_entry.id   f75a827a2bf66c67a2797e35b6bb58c0
#
_cell.length_a   1.000
_cell.length_b   1.000
_cell.length_c   1.000
_cell.angle_alpha   90.00
_cell.angle_beta   90.00
_cell.angle_gamma   90.00
#
_symmetry.space_group_name_H-M   'P 1'
#
loop_
_entity.id
_entity.type
_entity.pdbx_description
1 polymer ?
#
loop_
_entity_poly.entity_id
_entity_poly.type
_entity_poly.pdbx_seq_one_letter_code
_entity_poly.pdbx_strand_id
1 'polypeptide(L)'
;MSKYIDAGELRDRPEVLRLVEVDGGYEWQAIRRTWASAKLETGRRVWSVHSIGASGVTFLMRKQNLTLFDALRWEKRHCVITAIQPYGRNHIQVEAALVDVTSCENKYTNTKFPGIVTEQYHRHDQLEPQAINILNHILVTPKSIELKPGTVVDVKEEPWHILTAHTKWL
;
A
#
# COMPACT_ATOMS: atom_id res chain seq x y z
N MET A 1 27.75 13.79 -10.71
CA MET A 1 27.41 13.48 -12.11
C MET A 1 25.91 13.47 -12.25
N SER A 2 25.34 14.35 -13.07
CA SER A 2 23.88 14.34 -13.37
C SER A 2 23.60 13.10 -14.21
N LYS A 3 22.88 12.14 -13.67
CA LYS A 3 22.45 10.95 -14.40
C LYS A 3 21.34 11.39 -15.36
N TYR A 4 21.70 11.55 -16.65
CA TYR A 4 20.73 11.85 -17.68
C TYR A 4 19.89 10.60 -17.94
N ILE A 5 18.59 10.74 -17.92
CA ILE A 5 17.64 9.68 -18.26
C ILE A 5 17.09 10.00 -19.63
N ASP A 6 17.26 9.08 -20.56
CA ASP A 6 16.69 9.20 -21.88
C ASP A 6 15.16 9.06 -21.78
N ALA A 7 14.43 9.90 -22.51
CA ALA A 7 12.97 9.80 -22.58
C ALA A 7 12.48 8.43 -23.09
N GLY A 8 13.31 7.73 -23.88
CA GLY A 8 13.04 6.38 -24.35
C GLY A 8 13.10 5.30 -23.25
N GLU A 9 13.65 5.59 -22.08
CA GLU A 9 13.67 4.66 -20.93
C GLU A 9 12.34 4.62 -20.17
N LEU A 10 11.49 5.66 -20.32
CA LEU A 10 10.18 5.73 -19.67
C LEU A 10 9.13 5.07 -20.56
N ARG A 11 8.99 3.75 -20.45
CA ARG A 11 8.12 2.94 -21.33
C ARG A 11 6.80 2.52 -20.68
N ASP A 12 6.75 2.52 -19.36
CA ASP A 12 5.57 2.14 -18.59
C ASP A 12 4.60 3.32 -18.47
N ARG A 13 3.31 3.01 -18.35
CA ARG A 13 2.25 4.03 -18.20
C ARG A 13 1.37 3.74 -16.98
N PRO A 14 1.89 3.82 -15.76
CA PRO A 14 1.07 3.67 -14.58
C PRO A 14 0.02 4.78 -14.48
N GLU A 15 -1.12 4.44 -13.89
CA GLU A 15 -2.17 5.38 -13.54
C GLU A 15 -1.95 5.85 -12.11
N VAL A 16 -2.02 7.15 -11.90
CA VAL A 16 -2.01 7.74 -10.56
C VAL A 16 -3.43 7.67 -10.01
N LEU A 17 -3.57 7.07 -8.85
CA LEU A 17 -4.83 6.90 -8.14
C LEU A 17 -4.89 7.83 -6.95
N ARG A 18 -6.06 8.39 -6.70
CA ARG A 18 -6.35 9.15 -5.49
C ARG A 18 -7.57 8.56 -4.80
N LEU A 19 -7.52 8.49 -3.47
CA LEU A 19 -8.66 8.10 -2.67
C LEU A 19 -9.67 9.25 -2.67
N VAL A 20 -10.89 8.97 -3.07
CA VAL A 20 -12.00 9.93 -3.09
C VAL A 20 -13.18 9.38 -2.30
N GLU A 21 -13.92 10.28 -1.69
CA GLU A 21 -15.17 9.94 -1.02
C GLU A 21 -16.29 9.89 -2.06
N VAL A 22 -17.03 8.77 -2.07
CA VAL A 22 -18.15 8.51 -3.00
C VAL A 22 -19.27 7.84 -2.22
N ASP A 23 -20.46 8.41 -2.23
CA ASP A 23 -21.72 7.85 -1.71
C ASP A 23 -21.59 6.98 -0.43
N GLY A 24 -21.01 7.57 0.62
CA GLY A 24 -20.87 6.92 1.94
C GLY A 24 -19.68 5.95 2.04
N GLY A 25 -18.71 6.06 1.14
CA GLY A 25 -17.50 5.26 1.17
C GLY A 25 -16.30 5.94 0.53
N TYR A 26 -15.23 5.20 0.39
CA TYR A 26 -13.98 5.65 -0.23
C TYR A 26 -13.57 4.70 -1.33
N GLU A 27 -13.15 5.27 -2.47
CA GLU A 27 -12.68 4.49 -3.61
C GLU A 27 -11.41 5.09 -4.23
N TRP A 28 -10.57 4.22 -4.79
CA TRP A 28 -9.42 4.63 -5.56
C TRP A 28 -9.83 5.00 -6.98
N GLN A 29 -9.76 6.29 -7.33
CA GLN A 29 -10.05 6.77 -8.66
C GLN A 29 -8.77 7.16 -9.41
N ALA A 30 -8.69 6.78 -10.68
CA ALA A 30 -7.59 7.17 -11.56
C ALA A 30 -7.75 8.64 -11.95
N ILE A 31 -6.76 9.47 -11.58
CA ILE A 31 -6.78 10.91 -11.87
C ILE A 31 -5.97 11.27 -13.11
N ARG A 32 -4.92 10.50 -13.42
CA ARG A 32 -4.09 10.71 -14.62
C ARG A 32 -3.22 9.48 -14.88
N ARG A 33 -2.69 9.42 -16.12
CA ARG A 33 -1.60 8.51 -16.49
C ARG A 33 -0.28 9.26 -16.53
N THR A 34 0.80 8.60 -16.20
CA THR A 34 2.16 9.16 -16.25
C THR A 34 3.11 8.20 -16.95
N TRP A 35 4.19 8.75 -17.50
CA TRP A 35 5.27 7.92 -18.04
C TRP A 35 6.28 7.60 -16.96
N ALA A 36 6.68 6.35 -16.88
CA ALA A 36 7.64 5.86 -15.91
C ALA A 36 8.52 4.76 -16.52
N SER A 37 9.62 4.46 -15.86
CA SER A 37 10.34 3.19 -15.98
C SER A 37 10.07 2.41 -14.71
N ALA A 38 9.39 1.27 -14.82
CA ALA A 38 9.07 0.41 -13.70
C ALA A 38 10.09 -0.72 -13.58
N LYS A 39 10.59 -0.95 -12.38
CA LYS A 39 11.49 -2.05 -12.07
C LYS A 39 10.95 -2.84 -10.90
N LEU A 40 10.57 -4.09 -11.17
CA LEU A 40 10.17 -5.02 -10.13
C LEU A 40 11.39 -5.42 -9.29
N GLU A 41 11.27 -5.31 -7.98
CA GLU A 41 12.32 -5.72 -7.05
C GLU A 41 12.15 -7.21 -6.73
N THR A 42 13.03 -8.04 -7.28
CA THR A 42 13.10 -9.46 -6.95
C THR A 42 13.86 -9.63 -5.63
N GLY A 43 13.22 -10.20 -4.62
CA GLY A 43 13.86 -10.62 -3.37
C GLY A 43 13.85 -9.64 -2.19
N ARG A 44 13.40 -8.40 -2.35
CA ARG A 44 13.18 -7.49 -1.22
C ARG A 44 11.71 -7.48 -0.81
N ARG A 45 11.45 -7.84 0.43
CA ARG A 45 10.13 -7.64 1.06
C ARG A 45 10.04 -6.17 1.47
N VAL A 46 9.25 -5.38 0.80
CA VAL A 46 9.07 -3.92 1.06
C VAL A 46 8.61 -3.65 2.50
N TRP A 47 7.97 -4.62 3.12
CA TRP A 47 7.47 -4.58 4.49
C TRP A 47 8.26 -5.53 5.41
N SER A 48 9.55 -5.68 5.17
CA SER A 48 10.42 -6.68 5.81
C SER A 48 10.40 -6.67 7.35
N VAL A 49 10.07 -5.56 7.97
CA VAL A 49 9.95 -5.45 9.43
C VAL A 49 8.63 -6.04 9.94
N HIS A 50 7.61 -6.20 9.09
CA HIS A 50 6.27 -6.64 9.47
C HIS A 50 5.67 -7.74 8.60
N SER A 51 6.48 -8.55 7.94
CA SER A 51 6.05 -9.82 7.30
C SER A 51 4.96 -9.71 6.23
N ILE A 52 4.73 -8.55 5.63
CA ILE A 52 3.79 -8.43 4.52
C ILE A 52 4.48 -8.90 3.26
N GLY A 53 3.99 -10.00 2.67
CA GLY A 53 4.54 -10.62 1.46
C GLY A 53 4.29 -9.84 0.17
N ALA A 54 4.43 -8.51 0.18
CA ALA A 54 4.28 -7.68 -1.01
C ALA A 54 5.58 -7.65 -1.81
N SER A 55 5.47 -7.69 -3.13
CA SER A 55 6.60 -7.44 -4.03
C SER A 55 6.83 -5.95 -4.14
N GLY A 56 8.08 -5.50 -4.07
CA GLY A 56 8.46 -4.12 -4.28
C GLY A 56 8.52 -3.77 -5.77
N VAL A 57 8.17 -2.55 -6.10
CA VAL A 57 8.37 -1.97 -7.42
C VAL A 57 8.90 -0.55 -7.27
N THR A 58 9.93 -0.24 -8.05
CA THR A 58 10.51 1.11 -8.11
C THR A 58 10.14 1.74 -9.44
N PHE A 59 9.51 2.90 -9.39
CA PHE A 59 9.18 3.71 -10.57
C PHE A 59 10.11 4.91 -10.65
N LEU A 60 10.72 5.10 -11.80
CA LEU A 60 11.42 6.31 -12.13
C LEU A 60 10.55 7.11 -13.09
N MET A 61 10.19 8.35 -12.73
CA MET A 61 9.29 9.19 -13.51
C MET A 61 9.67 10.66 -13.45
N ARG A 62 9.11 11.46 -14.34
CA ARG A 62 9.30 12.92 -14.28
C ARG A 62 8.73 13.49 -13.00
N LYS A 63 9.39 14.54 -12.48
CA LYS A 63 8.93 15.26 -11.30
C LYS A 63 7.50 15.76 -11.50
N GLN A 64 6.63 15.41 -10.58
CA GLN A 64 5.21 15.74 -10.60
C GLN A 64 4.66 15.82 -9.17
N ASN A 65 3.47 16.38 -9.03
CA ASN A 65 2.79 16.41 -7.74
C ASN A 65 2.23 15.02 -7.44
N LEU A 66 2.94 14.29 -6.59
CA LEU A 66 2.60 12.97 -6.09
C LEU A 66 2.88 12.94 -4.60
N THR A 67 2.00 12.34 -3.83
CA THR A 67 2.09 12.27 -2.37
C THR A 67 1.99 10.82 -1.90
N LEU A 68 2.32 10.58 -0.63
CA LEU A 68 2.16 9.26 0.01
C LEU A 68 0.68 8.89 0.25
N PHE A 69 -0.26 9.81 0.01
CA PHE A 69 -1.70 9.55 0.02
C PHE A 69 -2.24 9.07 -1.32
N ASP A 70 -1.45 9.20 -2.38
CA ASP A 70 -1.78 8.67 -3.70
C ASP A 70 -1.31 7.21 -3.81
N ALA A 71 -1.82 6.50 -4.80
CA ALA A 71 -1.38 5.16 -5.17
C ALA A 71 -1.12 5.11 -6.68
N LEU A 72 -0.54 4.01 -7.14
CA LEU A 72 -0.33 3.77 -8.56
C LEU A 72 -1.06 2.49 -8.97
N ARG A 73 -1.55 2.44 -10.21
CA ARG A 73 -1.99 1.19 -10.85
C ARG A 73 -1.09 0.91 -12.03
N TRP A 74 -0.39 -0.20 -11.96
CA TRP A 74 0.53 -0.66 -12.99
C TRP A 74 0.22 -2.11 -13.35
N GLU A 75 0.07 -2.39 -14.64
CA GLU A 75 -0.31 -3.72 -15.15
C GLU A 75 -1.55 -4.33 -14.44
N LYS A 76 -2.57 -3.49 -14.22
CA LYS A 76 -3.81 -3.83 -13.48
C LYS A 76 -3.60 -4.14 -11.98
N ARG A 77 -2.40 -4.04 -11.46
CA ARG A 77 -2.06 -4.27 -10.05
C ARG A 77 -2.02 -2.95 -9.29
N HIS A 78 -2.48 -2.99 -8.06
CA HIS A 78 -2.46 -1.83 -7.17
C HIS A 78 -1.09 -1.71 -6.49
N CYS A 79 -0.55 -0.50 -6.46
CA CYS A 79 0.76 -0.21 -5.89
C CYS A 79 0.61 0.90 -4.85
N VAL A 80 0.81 0.58 -3.58
CA VAL A 80 0.83 1.57 -2.48
C VAL A 80 2.19 2.24 -2.45
N ILE A 81 2.22 3.56 -2.52
CA ILE A 81 3.47 4.34 -2.46
C ILE A 81 4.03 4.30 -1.05
N THR A 82 5.28 3.88 -0.93
CA THR A 82 6.01 3.77 0.35
C THR A 82 7.04 4.86 0.53
N ALA A 83 7.67 5.33 -0.57
CA ALA A 83 8.62 6.43 -0.52
C ALA A 83 8.63 7.21 -1.84
N ILE A 84 8.93 8.50 -1.76
CA ILE A 84 9.14 9.37 -2.91
C ILE A 84 10.46 10.11 -2.67
N GLN A 85 11.43 9.92 -3.57
CA GLN A 85 12.75 10.52 -3.46
C GLN A 85 13.08 11.33 -4.71
N PRO A 86 13.74 12.49 -4.58
CA PRO A 86 14.26 13.21 -5.72
C PRO A 86 15.30 12.37 -6.47
N TYR A 87 15.23 12.35 -7.80
CA TYR A 87 16.21 11.68 -8.64
C TYR A 87 16.71 12.65 -9.73
N GLY A 88 17.88 13.22 -9.47
CA GLY A 88 18.39 14.29 -10.30
C GLY A 88 17.51 15.55 -10.27
N ARG A 89 17.58 16.37 -11.33
CA ARG A 89 16.89 17.67 -11.38
C ARG A 89 15.41 17.55 -11.71
N ASN A 90 15.06 16.66 -12.64
CA ASN A 90 13.76 16.65 -13.31
C ASN A 90 12.96 15.36 -13.05
N HIS A 91 13.46 14.44 -12.22
CA HIS A 91 12.84 13.15 -11.98
C HIS A 91 12.63 12.89 -10.49
N ILE A 92 11.78 11.94 -10.21
CA ILE A 92 11.56 11.35 -8.89
C ILE A 92 11.63 9.84 -9.00
N GLN A 93 12.14 9.20 -7.95
CA GLN A 93 12.07 7.78 -7.74
C GLN A 93 10.95 7.52 -6.74
N VAL A 94 10.01 6.66 -7.11
CA VAL A 94 8.87 6.28 -6.28
C VAL A 94 8.98 4.80 -5.97
N GLU A 95 9.10 4.48 -4.69
CA GLU A 95 9.06 3.11 -4.21
C GLU A 95 7.63 2.77 -3.84
N ALA A 96 7.16 1.60 -4.24
CA ALA A 96 5.81 1.16 -3.99
C ALA A 96 5.74 -0.35 -3.72
N ALA A 97 4.71 -0.77 -3.00
CA ALA A 97 4.38 -2.16 -2.74
C ALA A 97 3.23 -2.60 -3.63
N LEU A 98 3.41 -3.71 -4.34
CA LEU A 98 2.35 -4.37 -5.09
C LEU A 98 1.46 -5.13 -4.11
N VAL A 99 0.17 -4.80 -4.09
CA VAL A 99 -0.79 -5.32 -3.13
C VAL A 99 -2.12 -5.66 -3.79
N ASP A 100 -2.86 -6.57 -3.16
CA ASP A 100 -4.23 -6.86 -3.52
C ASP A 100 -5.17 -6.07 -2.61
N VAL A 101 -6.02 -5.24 -3.23
CA VAL A 101 -6.98 -4.40 -2.52
C VAL A 101 -8.31 -5.13 -2.40
N THR A 102 -8.85 -5.13 -1.19
CA THR A 102 -10.13 -5.73 -0.85
C THR A 102 -11.12 -4.66 -0.39
N SER A 103 -12.39 -4.80 -0.71
CA SER A 103 -13.44 -3.94 -0.17
C SER A 103 -13.71 -4.32 1.28
N CYS A 104 -13.68 -3.30 2.15
CA CYS A 104 -13.99 -3.40 3.57
C CYS A 104 -15.16 -2.48 3.91
N GLU A 105 -15.91 -2.80 4.96
CA GLU A 105 -17.01 -1.99 5.45
C GLU A 105 -16.96 -1.84 6.98
N ASN A 106 -16.97 -0.62 7.46
CA ASN A 106 -17.10 -0.34 8.88
C ASN A 106 -18.56 -0.53 9.30
N LYS A 107 -18.85 -1.49 10.18
CA LYS A 107 -20.22 -1.85 10.60
C LYS A 107 -20.92 -0.78 11.43
N TYR A 108 -20.19 0.11 12.09
CA TYR A 108 -20.80 1.19 12.88
C TYR A 108 -21.22 2.39 12.04
N THR A 109 -20.45 2.69 10.97
CA THR A 109 -20.70 3.85 10.12
C THR A 109 -21.27 3.49 8.76
N ASN A 110 -21.33 2.20 8.41
CA ASN A 110 -21.65 1.67 7.08
C ASN A 110 -20.78 2.28 5.98
N THR A 111 -19.57 2.70 6.34
CA THR A 111 -18.62 3.30 5.40
C THR A 111 -17.81 2.21 4.72
N LYS A 112 -17.86 2.17 3.40
CA LYS A 112 -17.04 1.26 2.59
C LYS A 112 -15.69 1.89 2.28
N PHE A 113 -14.64 1.09 2.30
CA PHE A 113 -13.29 1.56 2.00
C PHE A 113 -12.39 0.43 1.47
N PRO A 114 -11.37 0.76 0.69
CA PRO A 114 -10.37 -0.21 0.24
C PRO A 114 -9.40 -0.55 1.37
N GLY A 115 -9.21 -1.83 1.63
CA GLY A 115 -8.24 -2.34 2.60
C GLY A 115 -7.29 -3.36 1.98
N ILE A 116 -6.19 -3.63 2.64
CA ILE A 116 -5.21 -4.65 2.27
C ILE A 116 -5.08 -5.61 3.44
N VAL A 117 -5.34 -6.88 3.19
CA VAL A 117 -5.21 -7.93 4.21
C VAL A 117 -3.84 -8.57 4.10
N THR A 118 -3.20 -8.73 5.24
CA THR A 118 -1.93 -9.42 5.34
C THR A 118 -1.87 -10.25 6.61
N GLU A 119 -1.01 -11.24 6.61
CA GLU A 119 -0.81 -12.15 7.72
C GLU A 119 0.57 -11.94 8.33
N GLN A 120 0.66 -11.93 9.64
CA GLN A 120 1.91 -11.87 10.37
C GLN A 120 2.04 -13.10 11.26
N TYR A 121 3.10 -13.86 11.02
CA TYR A 121 3.48 -14.95 11.91
C TYR A 121 4.38 -14.41 13.03
N HIS A 122 3.92 -14.49 14.26
CA HIS A 122 4.79 -14.33 15.43
C HIS A 122 5.39 -15.67 15.82
N ARG A 123 6.70 -15.80 15.62
CA ARG A 123 7.45 -16.90 16.19
C ARG A 123 7.77 -16.50 17.63
N HIS A 124 7.09 -17.10 18.60
CA HIS A 124 7.49 -16.94 19.98
C HIS A 124 8.85 -17.61 20.20
N ASP A 125 9.78 -16.88 20.82
CA ASP A 125 11.06 -17.42 21.25
C ASP A 125 10.84 -18.56 22.26
N GLN A 126 11.69 -19.59 22.19
CA GLN A 126 11.61 -20.92 22.74
C GLN A 126 11.73 -21.00 24.29
N LEU A 127 11.22 -20.04 25.04
CA LEU A 127 11.27 -20.09 26.51
C LEU A 127 10.02 -20.68 27.18
N GLU A 128 8.99 -21.04 26.43
CA GLU A 128 7.82 -21.73 26.96
C GLU A 128 7.58 -23.07 26.26
N PRO A 129 7.22 -24.14 27.00
CA PRO A 129 7.08 -25.50 26.47
C PRO A 129 5.89 -25.70 25.52
N GLN A 130 5.11 -24.69 25.22
CA GLN A 130 4.03 -24.71 24.24
C GLN A 130 4.21 -23.59 23.25
N ALA A 131 4.77 -23.90 22.07
CA ALA A 131 4.82 -22.97 20.93
C ALA A 131 3.40 -22.76 20.38
N ILE A 132 2.69 -21.75 20.86
CA ILE A 132 1.43 -21.33 20.27
C ILE A 132 1.79 -20.44 19.08
N ASN A 133 1.62 -20.96 17.87
CA ASN A 133 1.71 -20.17 16.65
C ASN A 133 0.46 -19.28 16.57
N ILE A 134 0.59 -18.01 16.92
CA ILE A 134 -0.50 -17.05 16.77
C ILE A 134 -0.37 -16.43 15.38
N LEU A 135 -1.32 -16.75 14.49
CA LEU A 135 -1.49 -16.08 13.23
C LEU A 135 -2.27 -14.79 13.47
N ASN A 136 -1.62 -13.65 13.32
CA ASN A 136 -2.29 -12.36 13.38
C ASN A 136 -2.62 -11.88 11.97
N HIS A 137 -3.88 -11.54 11.75
CA HIS A 137 -4.31 -10.85 10.56
C HIS A 137 -4.13 -9.35 10.75
N ILE A 138 -3.58 -8.68 9.75
CA ILE A 138 -3.37 -7.24 9.75
C ILE A 138 -4.18 -6.64 8.60
N LEU A 139 -5.03 -5.67 8.92
CA LEU A 139 -5.72 -4.84 7.95
C LEU A 139 -4.97 -3.52 7.78
N VAL A 140 -4.44 -3.28 6.60
CA VAL A 140 -3.81 -2.01 6.24
C VAL A 140 -4.83 -1.17 5.50
N THR A 141 -5.09 0.04 6.00
CA THR A 141 -6.01 1.00 5.40
C THR A 141 -5.28 2.20 4.82
N PRO A 142 -5.85 2.91 3.84
CA PRO A 142 -5.34 4.21 3.42
C PRO A 142 -5.24 5.17 4.61
N LYS A 143 -4.24 6.05 4.59
CA LYS A 143 -3.96 7.00 5.69
C LYS A 143 -5.15 7.92 6.06
N SER A 144 -6.09 8.13 5.15
CA SER A 144 -7.28 8.93 5.38
C SER A 144 -8.36 8.20 6.19
N ILE A 145 -8.21 6.90 6.41
CA ILE A 145 -9.19 6.06 7.09
C ILE A 145 -8.64 5.63 8.43
N GLU A 146 -9.21 6.18 9.49
CA GLU A 146 -8.85 5.84 10.86
C GLU A 146 -9.81 4.80 11.42
N LEU A 147 -9.27 3.68 11.87
CA LEU A 147 -9.99 2.65 12.60
C LEU A 147 -9.54 2.68 14.06
N LYS A 148 -10.50 2.62 14.98
CA LYS A 148 -10.23 2.58 16.43
C LYS A 148 -10.30 1.13 16.93
N PRO A 149 -9.56 0.77 17.99
CA PRO A 149 -9.76 -0.48 18.70
C PRO A 149 -11.22 -0.66 19.10
N GLY A 150 -11.74 -1.87 18.97
CA GLY A 150 -13.16 -2.18 19.20
C GLY A 150 -14.07 -1.97 17.99
N THR A 151 -13.58 -1.37 16.90
CA THR A 151 -14.36 -1.27 15.65
C THR A 151 -14.54 -2.66 15.02
N VAL A 152 -15.72 -2.93 14.48
CA VAL A 152 -16.01 -4.12 13.68
C VAL A 152 -16.00 -3.75 12.21
N VAL A 153 -15.19 -4.45 11.44
CA VAL A 153 -15.03 -4.24 10.00
C VAL A 153 -15.33 -5.54 9.28
N ASP A 154 -16.22 -5.50 8.30
CA ASP A 154 -16.37 -6.62 7.36
C ASP A 154 -15.25 -6.59 6.34
N VAL A 155 -14.57 -7.71 6.22
CA VAL A 155 -13.52 -7.95 5.24
C VAL A 155 -13.89 -9.19 4.45
N LYS A 156 -14.20 -9.05 3.17
CA LYS A 156 -14.68 -10.15 2.32
C LYS A 156 -15.89 -10.90 2.93
N GLU A 157 -16.85 -10.16 3.49
CA GLU A 157 -18.06 -10.71 4.13
C GLU A 157 -17.80 -11.42 5.47
N GLU A 158 -16.59 -11.34 6.02
CA GLU A 158 -16.22 -11.85 7.33
C GLU A 158 -16.05 -10.70 8.33
N PRO A 159 -16.69 -10.74 9.51
CA PRO A 159 -16.56 -9.70 10.52
C PRO A 159 -15.21 -9.84 11.27
N TRP A 160 -14.44 -8.76 11.24
CA TRP A 160 -13.16 -8.65 11.93
C TRP A 160 -13.26 -7.63 13.06
N HIS A 161 -12.78 -8.00 14.24
CA HIS A 161 -12.67 -7.10 15.39
C HIS A 161 -11.28 -6.46 15.41
N ILE A 162 -11.21 -5.14 15.37
CA ILE A 162 -9.96 -4.40 15.47
C ILE A 162 -9.51 -4.40 16.93
N LEU A 163 -8.46 -5.15 17.23
CA LEU A 163 -7.90 -5.24 18.59
C LEU A 163 -6.97 -4.07 18.88
N THR A 164 -6.09 -3.74 17.94
CA THR A 164 -5.12 -2.65 18.05
C THR A 164 -5.08 -1.86 16.75
N ALA A 165 -4.86 -0.56 16.85
CA ALA A 165 -4.67 0.31 15.71
C ALA A 165 -3.37 1.10 15.87
N HIS A 166 -2.55 1.09 14.80
CA HIS A 166 -1.29 1.82 14.77
C HIS A 166 -1.24 2.70 13.54
N THR A 167 -1.07 4.00 13.73
CA THR A 167 -0.80 4.94 12.64
C THR A 167 0.71 5.05 12.49
N LYS A 168 1.25 4.56 11.38
CA LYS A 168 2.66 4.79 11.05
C LYS A 168 2.78 6.11 10.29
N TRP A 169 3.43 7.06 10.90
CA TRP A 169 3.95 8.24 10.23
C TRP A 169 5.29 7.83 9.59
N LEU A 170 5.34 7.78 8.29
CA LEU A 170 6.57 7.60 7.51
C LEU A 170 7.13 8.96 7.11
#